data_bc8b814b80db4a0cd49fcf8eb1af936e
#
_entry.id   bc8b814b80db4a0cd49fcf8eb1af936e
#
_cell.length_a   1.000
_cell.length_b   1.000
_cell.length_c   1.000
_cell.angle_alpha   90.00
_cell.angle_beta   90.00
_cell.angle_gamma   90.00
#
_symmetry.space_group_name_H-M   'P 1'
#
loop_
_entity.id
_entity.type
_entity.pdbx_description
1 polymer ?
#
loop_
_entity_poly.entity_id
_entity_poly.type
_entity_poly.pdbx_seq_one_letter_code
_entity_poly.pdbx_strand_id
1 'polypeptide(L)'
;QALEITDALVRSGAVDLVVIDSVAALVPRSEIEGDMGEALPGLQARLMSQALRKLTSSIKKSNTLVVFINQVRQKIGVVYGSPETTTGGNALKFYATIRMDIRRTGGIKQGDEILGNETRVKVVKNKVAPPFKQAEFEIIYGQGISREGEIIDIGTDMDIFNKSGAWYSYQGNKIGQGKAAAREWLKSHPEEMKMIEEQIKAAIKGKDHEEDSAEEVVTKETEETYEDAQ
;
A
#
# COMPACT_ATOMS: atom_id res chain seq x y z
N GLN A 1 -22.68 -8.13 13.20
CA GLN A 1 -22.52 -9.41 12.45
C GLN A 1 -21.17 -9.48 11.72
N ALA A 2 -20.83 -8.61 10.74
CA ALA A 2 -19.59 -8.74 9.97
C ALA A 2 -18.33 -8.80 10.85
N LEU A 3 -18.20 -7.91 11.84
CA LEU A 3 -17.06 -7.89 12.77
C LEU A 3 -17.06 -9.10 13.74
N GLU A 4 -18.21 -9.66 14.05
CA GLU A 4 -18.32 -10.90 14.85
C GLU A 4 -17.90 -12.11 14.03
N ILE A 5 -18.28 -12.17 12.75
CA ILE A 5 -17.82 -13.19 11.80
C ILE A 5 -16.30 -13.12 11.67
N THR A 6 -15.76 -11.91 11.50
CA THR A 6 -14.30 -11.68 11.46
C THR A 6 -13.61 -12.21 12.71
N ASP A 7 -14.13 -11.90 13.92
CA ASP A 7 -13.58 -12.41 15.18
C ASP A 7 -13.62 -13.94 15.27
N ALA A 8 -14.71 -14.55 14.82
CA ALA A 8 -14.85 -16.01 14.79
C ALA A 8 -13.86 -16.67 13.82
N LEU A 9 -13.71 -16.13 12.62
CA LEU A 9 -12.73 -16.61 11.61
C LEU A 9 -11.30 -16.50 12.13
N VAL A 10 -10.93 -15.35 12.69
CA VAL A 10 -9.59 -15.14 13.26
C VAL A 10 -9.31 -16.12 14.40
N ARG A 11 -10.28 -16.33 15.31
CA ARG A 11 -10.12 -17.26 16.45
C ARG A 11 -10.08 -18.73 16.03
N SER A 12 -10.69 -19.08 14.92
CA SER A 12 -10.68 -20.45 14.42
C SER A 12 -9.31 -20.91 13.94
N GLY A 13 -8.42 -19.96 13.55
CA GLY A 13 -7.13 -20.27 12.93
C GLY A 13 -7.22 -20.93 11.56
N ALA A 14 -8.42 -20.96 10.96
CA ALA A 14 -8.67 -21.63 9.67
C ALA A 14 -8.40 -20.75 8.46
N VAL A 15 -8.11 -19.45 8.66
CA VAL A 15 -7.89 -18.48 7.59
C VAL A 15 -6.61 -17.67 7.85
N ASP A 16 -5.83 -17.45 6.81
CA ASP A 16 -4.59 -16.66 6.87
C ASP A 16 -4.84 -15.18 6.62
N LEU A 17 -5.89 -14.85 5.85
CA LEU A 17 -6.24 -13.48 5.47
C LEU A 17 -7.74 -13.24 5.56
N VAL A 18 -8.12 -12.14 6.21
CA VAL A 18 -9.47 -11.59 6.19
C VAL A 18 -9.42 -10.18 5.67
N VAL A 19 -10.21 -9.87 4.64
CA VAL A 19 -10.34 -8.52 4.07
C VAL A 19 -11.74 -7.99 4.31
N ILE A 20 -11.83 -6.79 4.90
CA ILE A 20 -13.09 -6.08 5.12
C ILE A 20 -13.14 -4.90 4.14
N ASP A 21 -13.97 -5.06 3.09
CA ASP A 21 -14.21 -4.03 2.07
C ASP A 21 -15.67 -3.60 2.11
N SER A 22 -15.97 -2.47 2.64
CA SER A 22 -15.12 -1.50 3.30
C SER A 22 -15.67 -1.13 4.70
N VAL A 23 -14.86 -0.42 5.51
CA VAL A 23 -15.33 0.10 6.80
C VAL A 23 -16.59 0.95 6.65
N ALA A 24 -16.74 1.69 5.55
CA ALA A 24 -17.91 2.51 5.25
C ALA A 24 -19.22 1.70 5.17
N ALA A 25 -19.15 0.41 4.82
CA ALA A 25 -20.30 -0.49 4.73
C ALA A 25 -20.68 -1.17 6.07
N LEU A 26 -19.88 -0.97 7.11
CA LEU A 26 -20.16 -1.50 8.45
C LEU A 26 -21.20 -0.60 9.17
N VAL A 27 -22.46 -0.89 8.92
CA VAL A 27 -23.57 -0.11 9.48
C VAL A 27 -23.98 -0.70 10.85
N PRO A 28 -24.08 0.12 11.92
CA PRO A 28 -24.61 -0.31 13.20
C PRO A 28 -26.08 -0.76 13.08
N ARG A 29 -26.46 -1.77 13.87
CA ARG A 29 -27.81 -2.35 13.83
C ARG A 29 -28.90 -1.30 14.11
N SER A 30 -28.67 -0.41 15.08
CA SER A 30 -29.57 0.69 15.41
C SER A 30 -29.79 1.69 14.29
N GLU A 31 -28.82 1.84 13.38
CA GLU A 31 -28.93 2.67 12.19
C GLU A 31 -29.76 1.99 11.09
N ILE A 32 -29.72 0.65 11.05
CA ILE A 32 -30.53 -0.15 10.09
C ILE A 32 -31.99 -0.21 10.53
N GLU A 33 -32.24 -0.28 11.85
CA GLU A 33 -33.56 -0.41 12.45
C GLU A 33 -34.24 0.95 12.74
N GLY A 34 -33.48 2.06 12.64
CA GLY A 34 -33.98 3.43 12.85
C GLY A 34 -34.72 3.99 11.65
N ASP A 35 -35.41 5.09 11.84
CA ASP A 35 -36.15 5.78 10.79
C ASP A 35 -35.21 6.49 9.80
N MET A 36 -35.63 6.58 8.53
CA MET A 36 -34.88 7.32 7.51
C MET A 36 -34.77 8.80 7.91
N GLY A 37 -33.50 9.26 8.01
CA GLY A 37 -33.19 10.65 8.39
C GLY A 37 -32.94 10.86 9.89
N GLU A 38 -33.02 9.81 10.70
CA GLU A 38 -32.61 9.88 12.10
C GLU A 38 -31.07 10.02 12.17
N ALA A 39 -30.61 11.15 12.73
CA ALA A 39 -29.19 11.40 12.89
C ALA A 39 -28.67 10.72 14.17
N LEU A 40 -27.91 9.65 14.02
CA LEU A 40 -27.28 8.93 15.13
C LEU A 40 -25.75 9.15 15.12
N PRO A 41 -25.25 10.32 15.53
CA PRO A 41 -23.85 10.70 15.39
C PRO A 41 -22.93 9.78 16.20
N GLY A 42 -21.85 9.33 15.57
CA GLY A 42 -20.78 8.60 16.22
C GLY A 42 -21.04 7.12 16.51
N LEU A 43 -22.18 6.54 16.12
CA LEU A 43 -22.47 5.12 16.35
C LEU A 43 -21.44 4.21 15.67
N GLN A 44 -21.12 4.47 14.41
CA GLN A 44 -20.10 3.70 13.69
C GLN A 44 -18.72 3.80 14.37
N ALA A 45 -18.35 4.97 14.87
CA ALA A 45 -17.08 5.16 15.59
C ALA A 45 -17.05 4.38 16.92
N ARG A 46 -18.17 4.32 17.65
CA ARG A 46 -18.32 3.51 18.87
C ARG A 46 -18.23 2.02 18.56
N LEU A 47 -18.94 1.57 17.51
CA LEU A 47 -18.89 0.19 17.03
C LEU A 47 -17.44 -0.22 16.70
N MET A 48 -16.74 0.58 15.90
CA MET A 48 -15.35 0.31 15.52
C MET A 48 -14.42 0.29 16.74
N SER A 49 -14.57 1.23 17.66
CA SER A 49 -13.75 1.28 18.89
C SER A 49 -13.95 0.03 19.77
N GLN A 50 -15.17 -0.45 19.90
CA GLN A 50 -15.50 -1.65 20.67
C GLN A 50 -14.99 -2.92 19.97
N ALA A 51 -15.23 -3.06 18.68
CA ALA A 51 -14.85 -4.22 17.89
C ALA A 51 -13.33 -4.35 17.80
N LEU A 52 -12.59 -3.26 17.55
CA LEU A 52 -11.14 -3.29 17.43
C LEU A 52 -10.43 -3.67 18.73
N ARG A 53 -10.97 -3.27 19.91
CA ARG A 53 -10.45 -3.75 21.18
C ARG A 53 -10.52 -5.26 21.31
N LYS A 54 -11.63 -5.87 20.84
CA LYS A 54 -11.84 -7.31 20.85
C LYS A 54 -10.95 -8.01 19.83
N LEU A 55 -11.02 -7.57 18.57
CA LEU A 55 -10.29 -8.14 17.43
C LEU A 55 -8.77 -8.10 17.66
N THR A 56 -8.23 -7.01 18.20
CA THR A 56 -6.78 -6.90 18.47
C THR A 56 -6.29 -8.05 19.37
N SER A 57 -7.07 -8.42 20.39
CA SER A 57 -6.73 -9.54 21.27
C SER A 57 -6.76 -10.89 20.55
N SER A 58 -7.74 -11.10 19.67
CA SER A 58 -7.87 -12.33 18.87
C SER A 58 -6.78 -12.43 17.82
N ILE A 59 -6.52 -11.33 17.08
CA ILE A 59 -5.47 -11.24 16.04
C ILE A 59 -4.08 -11.50 16.64
N LYS A 60 -3.77 -10.93 17.81
CA LYS A 60 -2.47 -11.13 18.48
C LYS A 60 -2.18 -12.61 18.80
N LYS A 61 -3.21 -13.42 18.94
CA LYS A 61 -3.10 -14.85 19.28
C LYS A 61 -3.22 -15.78 18.05
N SER A 62 -3.36 -15.20 16.87
CA SER A 62 -3.52 -15.93 15.60
C SER A 62 -2.42 -15.53 14.62
N ASN A 63 -2.28 -16.30 13.53
CA ASN A 63 -1.43 -15.96 12.40
C ASN A 63 -2.22 -15.31 11.25
N THR A 64 -3.44 -14.83 11.53
CA THR A 64 -4.33 -14.24 10.51
C THR A 64 -4.00 -12.76 10.30
N LEU A 65 -3.78 -12.37 9.06
CA LEU A 65 -3.71 -10.97 8.66
C LEU A 65 -5.14 -10.44 8.46
N VAL A 66 -5.46 -9.31 9.10
CA VAL A 66 -6.76 -8.63 8.90
C VAL A 66 -6.53 -7.29 8.22
N VAL A 67 -7.11 -7.13 7.04
CA VAL A 67 -7.03 -5.92 6.21
C VAL A 67 -8.36 -5.18 6.23
N PHE A 68 -8.33 -3.90 6.60
CA PHE A 68 -9.48 -3.01 6.52
C PHE A 68 -9.28 -2.03 5.36
N ILE A 69 -10.18 -2.08 4.38
CA ILE A 69 -10.26 -1.07 3.33
C ILE A 69 -11.14 0.06 3.82
N ASN A 70 -10.66 1.30 3.70
CA ASN A 70 -11.41 2.48 4.14
C ASN A 70 -11.45 3.55 3.07
N GLN A 71 -12.40 4.44 3.17
CA GLN A 71 -12.61 5.54 2.23
C GLN A 71 -12.20 6.86 2.88
N VAL A 72 -11.57 7.73 2.10
CA VAL A 72 -11.26 9.09 2.50
C VAL A 72 -12.48 9.97 2.28
N ARG A 73 -12.77 10.81 3.26
CA ARG A 73 -13.82 11.83 3.24
C ARG A 73 -13.21 13.19 3.57
N GLN A 74 -13.83 14.24 3.13
CA GLN A 74 -13.42 15.60 3.49
C GLN A 74 -14.37 16.17 4.53
N LYS A 75 -13.81 16.77 5.57
CA LYS A 75 -14.57 17.55 6.56
C LYS A 75 -14.78 18.96 6.02
N ILE A 76 -16.04 19.39 6.01
CA ILE A 76 -16.41 20.77 5.64
C ILE A 76 -16.00 21.71 6.78
N GLY A 77 -15.47 22.90 6.46
CA GLY A 77 -15.18 23.97 7.43
C GLY A 77 -13.85 23.83 8.18
N VAL A 78 -12.96 22.92 7.78
CA VAL A 78 -11.60 22.86 8.35
C VAL A 78 -10.72 23.92 7.72
N VAL A 79 -10.36 24.96 8.51
CA VAL A 79 -9.51 26.08 8.08
C VAL A 79 -8.02 25.76 8.27
N TYR A 80 -7.65 24.97 9.27
CA TYR A 80 -6.27 24.58 9.57
C TYR A 80 -6.11 23.06 9.64
N GLY A 81 -5.01 22.55 9.11
CA GLY A 81 -4.69 21.13 9.08
C GLY A 81 -5.31 20.40 7.89
N SER A 82 -5.22 19.08 7.87
CA SER A 82 -5.78 18.27 6.77
C SER A 82 -7.31 18.12 6.96
N PRO A 83 -8.10 18.48 5.95
CA PRO A 83 -9.54 18.25 5.97
C PRO A 83 -9.89 16.76 5.80
N GLU A 84 -8.94 15.91 5.46
CA GLU A 84 -9.18 14.51 5.19
C GLU A 84 -9.47 13.72 6.47
N THR A 85 -10.50 12.91 6.40
CA THR A 85 -10.89 11.98 7.45
C THR A 85 -11.30 10.64 6.85
N THR A 86 -11.47 9.63 7.69
CA THR A 86 -11.93 8.30 7.28
C THR A 86 -13.23 7.96 8.01
N THR A 87 -14.03 7.06 7.44
CA THR A 87 -15.23 6.53 8.09
C THR A 87 -14.85 5.65 9.29
N GLY A 88 -15.78 5.46 10.24
CA GLY A 88 -15.56 4.63 11.42
C GLY A 88 -14.73 5.29 12.54
N GLY A 89 -14.51 6.60 12.47
CA GLY A 89 -13.78 7.36 13.49
C GLY A 89 -12.26 7.13 13.47
N ASN A 90 -11.62 7.38 14.63
CA ASN A 90 -10.15 7.35 14.73
C ASN A 90 -9.58 6.01 15.26
N ALA A 91 -10.41 5.11 15.76
CA ALA A 91 -9.94 3.91 16.45
C ALA A 91 -9.00 3.06 15.57
N LEU A 92 -9.38 2.82 14.30
CA LEU A 92 -8.58 2.04 13.36
C LEU A 92 -7.19 2.66 13.13
N LYS A 93 -7.05 3.99 13.14
CA LYS A 93 -5.76 4.66 12.99
C LYS A 93 -4.79 4.32 14.12
N PHE A 94 -5.28 4.10 15.33
CA PHE A 94 -4.47 3.72 16.49
C PHE A 94 -4.17 2.23 16.52
N TYR A 95 -5.17 1.39 16.27
CA TYR A 95 -5.03 -0.06 16.35
C TYR A 95 -4.21 -0.66 15.20
N ALA A 96 -4.31 -0.14 13.99
CA ALA A 96 -3.59 -0.65 12.83
C ALA A 96 -2.07 -0.68 13.07
N THR A 97 -1.45 -1.80 12.72
CA THR A 97 0.01 -1.98 12.71
C THR A 97 0.62 -1.24 11.54
N ILE A 98 0.06 -1.39 10.36
CA ILE A 98 0.46 -0.72 9.12
C ILE A 98 -0.73 0.08 8.61
N ARG A 99 -0.48 1.29 8.09
CA ARG A 99 -1.45 2.10 7.35
C ARG A 99 -0.85 2.55 6.05
N MET A 100 -1.57 2.30 4.98
CA MET A 100 -1.20 2.71 3.63
C MET A 100 -2.23 3.72 3.11
N ASP A 101 -1.74 4.79 2.50
CA ASP A 101 -2.54 5.77 1.76
C ASP A 101 -2.35 5.49 0.27
N ILE A 102 -3.46 5.24 -0.44
CA ILE A 102 -3.46 4.91 -1.86
C ILE A 102 -4.08 6.07 -2.62
N ARG A 103 -3.36 6.62 -3.61
CA ARG A 103 -3.79 7.75 -4.42
C ARG A 103 -3.59 7.49 -5.90
N ARG A 104 -4.60 7.84 -6.68
CA ARG A 104 -4.44 7.99 -8.11
C ARG A 104 -3.62 9.26 -8.38
N THR A 105 -2.53 9.15 -9.14
CA THR A 105 -1.66 10.27 -9.52
C THR A 105 -1.88 10.71 -10.96
N GLY A 106 -2.29 9.79 -11.85
CA GLY A 106 -2.51 10.07 -13.25
C GLY A 106 -3.46 9.07 -13.91
N GLY A 107 -3.71 9.27 -15.19
CA GLY A 107 -4.43 8.33 -16.05
C GLY A 107 -3.54 7.85 -17.19
N ILE A 108 -3.53 6.55 -17.42
CA ILE A 108 -2.83 5.93 -18.54
C ILE A 108 -3.76 5.96 -19.74
N LYS A 109 -3.32 6.62 -20.81
CA LYS A 109 -4.10 6.81 -22.03
C LYS A 109 -3.41 6.18 -23.24
N GLN A 110 -4.23 5.68 -24.17
CA GLN A 110 -3.79 5.30 -25.51
C GLN A 110 -4.74 5.99 -26.50
N GLY A 111 -4.27 7.05 -27.14
CA GLY A 111 -5.16 7.95 -27.87
C GLY A 111 -6.15 8.63 -26.92
N ASP A 112 -7.44 8.52 -27.21
CA ASP A 112 -8.51 9.08 -26.38
C ASP A 112 -9.03 8.09 -25.32
N GLU A 113 -8.59 6.85 -25.34
CA GLU A 113 -9.04 5.81 -24.41
C GLU A 113 -8.21 5.81 -23.12
N ILE A 114 -8.88 5.68 -21.97
CA ILE A 114 -8.22 5.53 -20.65
C ILE A 114 -8.10 4.04 -20.35
N LEU A 115 -6.86 3.54 -20.39
CA LEU A 115 -6.55 2.13 -20.16
C LEU A 115 -6.33 1.80 -18.69
N GLY A 116 -6.03 2.78 -17.85
CA GLY A 116 -5.70 2.53 -16.46
C GLY A 116 -5.35 3.79 -15.69
N ASN A 117 -4.80 3.59 -14.50
CA ASN A 117 -4.38 4.66 -13.60
C ASN A 117 -2.93 4.47 -13.16
N GLU A 118 -2.20 5.57 -13.08
CA GLU A 118 -0.99 5.66 -12.27
C GLU A 118 -1.40 5.80 -10.81
N THR A 119 -0.79 5.03 -9.94
CA THR A 119 -1.18 4.91 -8.54
C THR A 119 0.05 5.01 -7.65
N ARG A 120 -0.06 5.78 -6.57
CA ARG A 120 0.94 5.87 -5.52
C ARG A 120 0.40 5.30 -4.22
N VAL A 121 1.17 4.43 -3.58
CA VAL A 121 0.95 3.95 -2.22
C VAL A 121 2.02 4.53 -1.31
N LYS A 122 1.60 5.16 -0.22
CA LYS A 122 2.50 5.65 0.82
C LYS A 122 2.20 4.96 2.14
N VAL A 123 3.20 4.40 2.79
CA VAL A 123 3.10 3.84 4.13
C VAL A 123 3.12 4.98 5.13
N VAL A 124 1.96 5.38 5.64
CA VAL A 124 1.82 6.52 6.56
C VAL A 124 1.97 6.14 8.04
N LYS A 125 1.94 4.86 8.35
CA LYS A 125 2.23 4.29 9.67
C LYS A 125 2.78 2.88 9.50
N ASN A 126 3.84 2.57 10.23
CA ASN A 126 4.38 1.23 10.33
C ASN A 126 4.96 1.04 11.76
N LYS A 127 4.60 -0.09 12.41
CA LYS A 127 5.11 -0.44 13.75
C LYS A 127 6.19 -1.53 13.70
N VAL A 128 6.46 -2.10 12.52
CA VAL A 128 7.37 -3.24 12.36
C VAL A 128 8.55 -2.92 11.44
N ALA A 129 8.58 -1.73 10.82
CA ALA A 129 9.66 -1.24 9.99
C ALA A 129 9.58 0.30 9.89
N PRO A 130 10.60 1.01 9.39
CA PRO A 130 10.55 2.46 9.16
C PRO A 130 9.37 2.84 8.27
N PRO A 131 8.55 3.84 8.69
CA PRO A 131 7.42 4.31 7.89
C PRO A 131 7.86 5.26 6.78
N PHE A 132 6.88 5.77 6.00
CA PHE A 132 6.98 6.79 4.98
C PHE A 132 7.60 6.37 3.64
N LYS A 133 7.99 5.11 3.50
CA LYS A 133 8.32 4.56 2.16
C LYS A 133 7.09 4.64 1.25
N GLN A 134 7.33 4.83 -0.05
CA GLN A 134 6.27 4.89 -1.05
C GLN A 134 6.65 4.07 -2.27
N ALA A 135 5.64 3.59 -2.99
CA ALA A 135 5.76 2.92 -4.27
C ALA A 135 4.77 3.53 -5.27
N GLU A 136 5.17 3.64 -6.52
CA GLU A 136 4.35 4.07 -7.63
C GLU A 136 4.26 2.94 -8.66
N PHE A 137 3.07 2.69 -9.18
CA PHE A 137 2.82 1.64 -10.14
C PHE A 137 1.56 1.92 -10.97
N GLU A 138 1.43 1.19 -12.05
CA GLU A 138 0.29 1.29 -12.97
C GLU A 138 -0.74 0.21 -12.64
N ILE A 139 -2.03 0.61 -12.63
CA ILE A 139 -3.16 -0.32 -12.59
C ILE A 139 -3.86 -0.26 -13.95
N ILE A 140 -3.81 -1.36 -14.69
CA ILE A 140 -4.48 -1.50 -16.00
C ILE A 140 -5.87 -2.09 -15.78
N TYR A 141 -6.89 -1.48 -16.35
CA TYR A 141 -8.26 -1.95 -16.19
C TYR A 141 -8.43 -3.37 -16.75
N GLY A 142 -9.08 -4.23 -15.96
CA GLY A 142 -9.28 -5.63 -16.29
C GLY A 142 -8.05 -6.54 -16.15
N GLN A 143 -6.84 -5.98 -15.91
CA GLN A 143 -5.60 -6.74 -15.73
C GLN A 143 -5.01 -6.61 -14.32
N GLY A 144 -5.22 -5.47 -13.65
CA GLY A 144 -4.65 -5.19 -12.34
C GLY A 144 -3.32 -4.45 -12.41
N ILE A 145 -2.44 -4.68 -11.43
CA ILE A 145 -1.12 -4.04 -11.36
C ILE A 145 -0.25 -4.53 -12.53
N SER A 146 0.32 -3.57 -13.28
CA SER A 146 1.19 -3.84 -14.43
C SER A 146 2.60 -4.18 -13.96
N ARG A 147 2.91 -5.47 -13.88
CA ARG A 147 4.24 -5.96 -13.54
C ARG A 147 5.30 -5.54 -14.57
N GLU A 148 4.95 -5.57 -15.83
CA GLU A 148 5.82 -5.13 -16.92
C GLU A 148 6.11 -3.63 -16.82
N GLY A 149 5.10 -2.83 -16.44
CA GLY A 149 5.24 -1.40 -16.23
C GLY A 149 6.22 -1.07 -15.10
N GLU A 150 6.13 -1.80 -13.97
CA GLU A 150 7.06 -1.69 -12.85
C GLU A 150 8.50 -2.06 -13.25
N ILE A 151 8.67 -3.18 -13.96
CA ILE A 151 9.99 -3.64 -14.42
C ILE A 151 10.64 -2.58 -15.32
N ILE A 152 9.86 -1.94 -16.20
CA ILE A 152 10.37 -0.87 -17.08
C ILE A 152 10.78 0.36 -16.27
N ASP A 153 9.95 0.81 -15.32
CA ASP A 153 10.25 2.00 -14.53
C ASP A 153 11.50 1.78 -13.68
N ILE A 154 11.50 0.73 -12.85
CA ILE A 154 12.62 0.42 -11.96
C ILE A 154 13.88 0.09 -12.78
N GLY A 155 13.72 -0.68 -13.86
CA GLY A 155 14.84 -1.02 -14.74
C GLY A 155 15.42 0.18 -15.47
N THR A 156 14.61 1.21 -15.75
CA THR A 156 15.10 2.47 -16.32
C THR A 156 15.85 3.29 -15.25
N ASP A 157 15.34 3.34 -14.03
CA ASP A 157 16.00 4.03 -12.90
C ASP A 157 17.32 3.35 -12.49
N MET A 158 17.48 2.08 -12.81
CA MET A 158 18.70 1.28 -12.57
C MET A 158 19.62 1.18 -13.80
N ASP A 159 19.36 1.92 -14.87
CA ASP A 159 20.11 1.87 -16.13
C ASP A 159 20.15 0.49 -16.83
N ILE A 160 19.24 -0.42 -16.48
CA ILE A 160 19.04 -1.71 -17.17
C ILE A 160 18.40 -1.45 -18.54
N PHE A 161 17.40 -0.57 -18.58
CA PHE A 161 16.86 -0.04 -19.82
C PHE A 161 17.43 1.35 -20.10
N ASN A 162 17.85 1.56 -21.32
CA ASN A 162 18.24 2.89 -21.78
C ASN A 162 17.03 3.58 -22.41
N LYS A 163 16.68 4.78 -21.91
CA LYS A 163 15.60 5.61 -22.43
C LYS A 163 16.19 6.85 -23.14
N SER A 164 15.99 6.92 -24.45
CA SER A 164 16.40 8.06 -25.27
C SER A 164 15.18 8.68 -25.95
N GLY A 165 14.74 9.84 -25.43
CA GLY A 165 13.48 10.44 -25.82
C GLY A 165 12.29 9.51 -25.56
N ALA A 166 11.55 9.15 -26.60
CA ALA A 166 10.44 8.20 -26.50
C ALA A 166 10.86 6.71 -26.64
N TRP A 167 12.12 6.44 -26.97
CA TRP A 167 12.58 5.07 -27.25
C TRP A 167 13.16 4.39 -26.02
N TYR A 168 12.75 3.15 -25.82
CA TYR A 168 13.34 2.23 -24.85
C TYR A 168 14.23 1.23 -25.55
N SER A 169 15.40 0.95 -24.98
CA SER A 169 16.37 -0.02 -25.48
C SER A 169 16.84 -0.95 -24.36
N TYR A 170 17.09 -2.20 -24.70
CA TYR A 170 17.67 -3.21 -23.82
C TYR A 170 18.87 -3.85 -24.51
N GLN A 171 20.02 -3.87 -23.83
CA GLN A 171 21.28 -4.40 -24.38
C GLN A 171 21.62 -3.83 -25.78
N GLY A 172 21.38 -2.53 -25.98
CA GLY A 172 21.63 -1.85 -27.24
C GLY A 172 20.56 -2.01 -28.33
N ASN A 173 19.59 -2.90 -28.16
CA ASN A 173 18.50 -3.12 -29.08
C ASN A 173 17.27 -2.29 -28.69
N LYS A 174 16.64 -1.62 -29.68
CA LYS A 174 15.38 -0.91 -29.47
C LYS A 174 14.26 -1.89 -29.22
N ILE A 175 13.57 -1.77 -28.09
CA ILE A 175 12.46 -2.64 -27.68
C ILE A 175 11.08 -2.01 -27.88
N GLY A 176 10.99 -0.68 -27.98
CA GLY A 176 9.71 -0.02 -28.24
C GLY A 176 9.77 1.49 -28.18
N GLN A 177 8.86 2.13 -28.89
CA GLN A 177 8.62 3.57 -28.79
C GLN A 177 7.47 3.80 -27.81
N GLY A 178 7.77 4.43 -26.66
CA GLY A 178 6.85 4.60 -25.54
C GLY A 178 6.75 3.39 -24.63
N LYS A 179 6.30 3.63 -23.40
CA LYS A 179 6.19 2.61 -22.35
C LYS A 179 5.24 1.47 -22.73
N ALA A 180 4.15 1.77 -23.46
CA ALA A 180 3.20 0.77 -23.92
C ALA A 180 3.85 -0.27 -24.84
N ALA A 181 4.67 0.16 -25.80
CA ALA A 181 5.38 -0.76 -26.71
C ALA A 181 6.44 -1.58 -25.96
N ALA A 182 7.16 -0.97 -25.01
CA ALA A 182 8.12 -1.68 -24.17
C ALA A 182 7.44 -2.75 -23.29
N ARG A 183 6.21 -2.48 -22.74
CA ARG A 183 5.43 -3.51 -22.04
C ARG A 183 5.05 -4.69 -22.91
N GLU A 184 4.59 -4.43 -24.13
CA GLU A 184 4.23 -5.51 -25.08
C GLU A 184 5.46 -6.32 -25.46
N TRP A 185 6.64 -5.68 -25.59
CA TRP A 185 7.87 -6.40 -25.80
C TRP A 185 8.21 -7.34 -24.63
N LEU A 186 8.11 -6.88 -23.38
CA LEU A 186 8.32 -7.72 -22.20
C LEU A 186 7.33 -8.89 -22.11
N LYS A 187 6.05 -8.67 -22.44
CA LYS A 187 5.06 -9.75 -22.50
C LYS A 187 5.41 -10.82 -23.54
N SER A 188 5.98 -10.41 -24.66
CA SER A 188 6.41 -11.34 -25.73
C SER A 188 7.75 -12.00 -25.46
N HIS A 189 8.51 -11.54 -24.44
CA HIS A 189 9.84 -12.04 -24.06
C HIS A 189 9.88 -12.42 -22.56
N PRO A 190 9.18 -13.49 -22.14
CA PRO A 190 9.03 -13.83 -20.73
C PRO A 190 10.34 -14.25 -20.05
N GLU A 191 11.29 -14.82 -20.79
CA GLU A 191 12.59 -15.21 -20.24
C GLU A 191 13.45 -13.99 -19.91
N GLU A 192 13.49 -13.01 -20.81
CA GLU A 192 14.18 -11.74 -20.59
C GLU A 192 13.55 -10.96 -19.44
N MET A 193 12.21 -10.93 -19.40
CA MET A 193 11.47 -10.30 -18.31
C MET A 193 11.87 -10.89 -16.95
N LYS A 194 11.97 -12.22 -16.85
CA LYS A 194 12.37 -12.91 -15.62
C LYS A 194 13.80 -12.58 -15.21
N MET A 195 14.74 -12.61 -16.17
CA MET A 195 16.14 -12.26 -15.90
C MET A 195 16.28 -10.82 -15.41
N ILE A 196 15.58 -9.87 -16.03
CA ILE A 196 15.60 -8.47 -15.64
C ILE A 196 15.00 -8.29 -14.22
N GLU A 197 13.91 -8.96 -13.93
CA GLU A 197 13.29 -8.94 -12.61
C GLU A 197 14.23 -9.49 -11.53
N GLU A 198 14.95 -10.57 -11.80
CA GLU A 198 15.94 -11.13 -10.89
C GLU A 198 17.12 -10.16 -10.66
N GLN A 199 17.59 -9.48 -11.71
CA GLN A 199 18.61 -8.43 -11.60
C GLN A 199 18.13 -7.26 -10.72
N ILE A 200 16.91 -6.77 -10.94
CA ILE A 200 16.30 -5.70 -10.12
C ILE A 200 16.21 -6.13 -8.65
N LYS A 201 15.70 -7.33 -8.39
CA LYS A 201 15.57 -7.85 -7.01
C LYS A 201 16.92 -8.03 -6.32
N ALA A 202 17.94 -8.47 -7.04
CA ALA A 202 19.29 -8.62 -6.50
C ALA A 202 19.90 -7.24 -6.13
N ALA A 203 19.73 -6.24 -7.00
CA ALA A 203 20.23 -4.90 -6.78
C ALA A 203 19.52 -4.20 -5.60
N ILE A 204 18.20 -4.39 -5.44
CA ILE A 204 17.45 -3.84 -4.30
C ILE A 204 17.93 -4.48 -2.99
N LYS A 205 18.07 -5.81 -2.93
CA LYS A 205 18.56 -6.51 -1.74
C LYS A 205 19.98 -6.09 -1.35
N GLY A 206 20.84 -5.84 -2.33
CA GLY A 206 22.20 -5.33 -2.08
C GLY A 206 22.18 -3.95 -1.40
N LYS A 207 21.31 -3.04 -1.85
CA LYS A 207 21.14 -1.71 -1.25
C LYS A 207 20.57 -1.75 0.16
N ASP A 208 19.56 -2.59 0.42
CA ASP A 208 18.98 -2.75 1.76
C ASP A 208 20.06 -3.25 2.77
N HIS A 209 20.97 -4.16 2.38
CA HIS A 209 22.07 -4.61 3.22
C HIS A 209 23.14 -3.53 3.48
N GLU A 210 23.38 -2.64 2.51
CA GLU A 210 24.31 -1.52 2.69
C GLU A 210 23.73 -0.44 3.61
N GLU A 211 22.44 -0.14 3.51
CA GLU A 211 21.74 0.80 4.39
C GLU A 211 21.69 0.29 5.84
N ASP A 212 21.33 -0.98 6.07
CA ASP A 212 21.29 -1.60 7.40
C ASP A 212 22.69 -1.63 8.05
N SER A 213 23.75 -1.92 7.27
CA SER A 213 25.12 -1.91 7.78
C SER A 213 25.63 -0.50 8.12
N ALA A 214 25.19 0.52 7.37
CA ALA A 214 25.53 1.91 7.65
C ALA A 214 24.84 2.44 8.92
N GLU A 215 23.57 2.07 9.16
CA GLU A 215 22.84 2.41 10.39
C GLU A 215 23.43 1.72 11.63
N GLU A 216 23.89 0.47 11.51
CA GLU A 216 24.59 -0.22 12.62
C GLU A 216 25.94 0.43 12.98
N VAL A 217 26.68 0.95 12.00
CA VAL A 217 27.95 1.64 12.24
C VAL A 217 27.71 2.96 12.96
N VAL A 218 26.72 3.76 12.52
CA VAL A 218 26.38 5.04 13.14
C VAL A 218 25.86 4.87 14.57
N THR A 219 25.09 3.81 14.87
CA THR A 219 24.64 3.53 16.23
C THR A 219 25.79 3.12 17.16
N LYS A 220 26.74 2.34 16.68
CA LYS A 220 27.93 1.95 17.48
C LYS A 220 28.86 3.13 17.78
N GLU A 221 29.10 4.01 16.79
CA GLU A 221 29.92 5.21 17.01
C GLU A 221 29.25 6.21 17.97
N THR A 222 27.92 6.29 18.00
CA THR A 222 27.21 7.13 18.98
C THR A 222 27.19 6.51 20.38
N GLU A 223 27.13 5.20 20.53
CA GLU A 223 27.24 4.54 21.86
C GLU A 223 28.64 4.66 22.46
N GLU A 224 29.71 4.45 21.67
CA GLU A 224 31.09 4.63 22.12
C GLU A 224 31.40 6.08 22.56
N THR A 225 30.85 7.08 21.87
CA THR A 225 31.04 8.50 22.27
C THR A 225 30.29 8.89 23.54
N TYR A 226 29.27 8.15 23.96
CA TYR A 226 28.55 8.36 25.22
C TYR A 226 29.22 7.63 26.41
N GLU A 227 29.92 6.52 26.20
CA GLU A 227 30.68 5.81 27.26
C GLU A 227 32.00 6.53 27.61
N ASP A 228 32.66 7.16 26.63
CA ASP A 228 33.90 7.94 26.88
C ASP A 228 33.65 9.31 27.53
N ALA A 229 32.39 9.74 27.67
CA ALA A 229 32.00 11.03 28.26
C ALA A 229 31.53 10.94 29.74
N GLN A 230 31.58 9.77 30.37
CA GLN A 230 31.30 9.57 31.81
C GLN A 230 32.60 9.28 32.58
#